data_d0a36ab0aca84bbc97e56cd35ae22b03
#
_entry.id   d0a36ab0aca84bbc97e56cd35ae22b03
#
_cell.length_a   1.000
_cell.length_b   1.000
_cell.length_c   1.000
_cell.angle_alpha   90.00
_cell.angle_beta   90.00
_cell.angle_gamma   90.00
#
_symmetry.space_group_name_H-M   'P 1'
#
loop_
_entity.id
_entity.type
_entity.pdbx_description
1 polymer ?
#
loop_
_entity_poly.entity_id
_entity_poly.type
_entity_poly.pdbx_seq_one_letter_code
_entity_poly.pdbx_strand_id
1 'polypeptide(L)'
;MLIAYERTQLSKKYPEFRDLLKEYRDGILLFGITDEKVWSKGVKDTTGLKEYYELHKNEYMWADRVDAKIFTSSDKKTINTAYKLVKKGKIGHDSIVNYLNKESQLNIKFENGRFVESEKEVIKDFSWAMGLNKPQLIDELEGKYSFVIIEEKLPNQVKELKEAKGLI
;
A
#
# COMPACT_ATOMS: atom_id res chain seq x y z
N MET A 1 32.42 -19.22 -37.38
CA MET A 1 33.23 -18.06 -37.81
C MET A 1 32.43 -17.04 -38.62
N LEU A 2 31.69 -17.39 -39.67
CA LEU A 2 30.87 -16.49 -40.53
C LEU A 2 29.81 -15.70 -39.74
N ILE A 3 29.04 -16.32 -38.83
CA ILE A 3 27.98 -15.64 -38.05
C ILE A 3 28.56 -14.59 -37.12
N ALA A 4 29.71 -14.85 -36.51
CA ALA A 4 30.37 -13.87 -35.65
C ALA A 4 30.85 -12.65 -36.44
N TYR A 5 31.37 -12.85 -37.63
CA TYR A 5 31.75 -11.80 -38.55
C TYR A 5 30.55 -10.96 -38.99
N GLU A 6 29.46 -11.60 -39.41
CA GLU A 6 28.25 -10.90 -39.81
C GLU A 6 27.67 -10.02 -38.69
N ARG A 7 27.68 -10.49 -37.44
CA ARG A 7 27.27 -9.69 -36.28
C ARG A 7 28.06 -8.37 -36.16
N THR A 8 29.34 -8.37 -36.44
CA THR A 8 30.15 -7.17 -36.38
C THR A 8 29.89 -6.20 -37.53
N GLN A 9 29.26 -6.66 -38.62
CA GLN A 9 28.96 -5.86 -39.80
C GLN A 9 27.52 -5.31 -39.78
N LEU A 10 26.64 -5.76 -38.89
CA LEU A 10 25.23 -5.36 -38.86
C LEU A 10 25.03 -3.85 -38.78
N SER A 11 25.75 -3.17 -37.89
CA SER A 11 25.66 -1.73 -37.74
C SER A 11 26.19 -0.93 -38.95
N LYS A 12 27.03 -1.54 -39.78
CA LYS A 12 27.51 -0.93 -41.02
C LYS A 12 26.56 -1.18 -42.19
N LYS A 13 26.02 -2.39 -42.26
CA LYS A 13 25.11 -2.81 -43.36
C LYS A 13 23.69 -2.25 -43.19
N TYR A 14 23.23 -2.08 -41.95
CA TYR A 14 21.83 -1.69 -41.67
C TYR A 14 21.82 -0.42 -40.80
N PRO A 15 21.53 0.77 -41.40
CA PRO A 15 21.48 2.03 -40.65
C PRO A 15 20.46 2.00 -39.52
N GLU A 16 19.29 1.43 -39.70
CA GLU A 16 18.26 1.29 -38.66
C GLU A 16 18.76 0.52 -37.43
N PHE A 17 19.54 -0.55 -37.65
CA PHE A 17 20.14 -1.33 -36.55
C PHE A 17 21.20 -0.50 -35.80
N ARG A 18 22.00 0.27 -36.52
CA ARG A 18 22.99 1.20 -35.92
C ARG A 18 22.30 2.25 -35.06
N ASP A 19 21.22 2.85 -35.58
CA ASP A 19 20.50 3.92 -34.91
C ASP A 19 19.79 3.38 -33.65
N LEU A 20 19.21 2.19 -33.72
CA LEU A 20 18.66 1.47 -32.56
C LEU A 20 19.76 1.18 -31.49
N LEU A 21 20.93 0.70 -31.89
CA LEU A 21 22.05 0.46 -30.98
C LEU A 21 22.51 1.74 -30.31
N LYS A 22 22.54 2.85 -31.05
CA LYS A 22 22.89 4.16 -30.50
C LYS A 22 21.86 4.61 -29.46
N GLU A 23 20.58 4.52 -29.78
CA GLU A 23 19.50 4.88 -28.86
C GLU A 23 19.56 4.06 -27.57
N TYR A 24 19.78 2.74 -27.70
CA TYR A 24 19.93 1.85 -26.55
C TYR A 24 21.14 2.20 -25.67
N ARG A 25 22.28 2.48 -26.30
CA ARG A 25 23.48 2.92 -25.61
C ARG A 25 23.29 4.26 -24.90
N ASP A 26 22.71 5.22 -25.58
CA ASP A 26 22.46 6.55 -25.03
C ASP A 26 21.48 6.47 -23.87
N GLY A 27 20.45 5.60 -23.95
CA GLY A 27 19.53 5.29 -22.85
C GLY A 27 20.22 4.68 -21.63
N ILE A 28 21.11 3.70 -21.83
CA ILE A 28 21.89 3.09 -20.74
C ILE A 28 22.81 4.11 -20.07
N LEU A 29 23.48 4.95 -20.85
CA LEU A 29 24.37 5.99 -20.32
C LEU A 29 23.57 7.05 -19.53
N LEU A 30 22.45 7.51 -20.07
CA LEU A 30 21.56 8.44 -19.38
C LEU A 30 21.05 7.86 -18.06
N PHE A 31 20.58 6.61 -18.08
CA PHE A 31 20.14 5.92 -16.87
C PHE A 31 21.28 5.83 -15.84
N GLY A 32 22.46 5.41 -16.25
CA GLY A 32 23.63 5.28 -15.36
C GLY A 32 24.01 6.60 -14.70
N ILE A 33 24.03 7.70 -15.47
CA ILE A 33 24.33 9.04 -14.94
C ILE A 33 23.23 9.50 -13.98
N THR A 34 21.97 9.30 -14.36
CA THR A 34 20.83 9.69 -13.52
C THR A 34 20.82 8.90 -12.22
N ASP A 35 21.08 7.59 -12.27
CA ASP A 35 21.19 6.78 -11.07
C ASP A 35 22.32 7.27 -10.15
N GLU A 36 23.54 7.48 -10.70
CA GLU A 36 24.68 7.90 -9.91
C GLU A 36 24.53 9.31 -9.31
N LYS A 37 24.05 10.26 -10.10
CA LYS A 37 24.06 11.69 -9.72
C LYS A 37 22.80 12.13 -8.99
N VAL A 38 21.68 11.44 -9.20
CA VAL A 38 20.38 11.82 -8.64
C VAL A 38 19.88 10.77 -7.66
N TRP A 39 19.49 9.59 -8.13
CA TRP A 39 18.80 8.62 -7.28
C TRP A 39 19.69 8.01 -6.20
N SER A 40 20.85 7.50 -6.58
CA SER A 40 21.80 6.92 -5.62
C SER A 40 22.35 7.96 -4.65
N LYS A 41 22.48 9.22 -5.07
CA LYS A 41 22.91 10.31 -4.18
C LYS A 41 21.85 10.62 -3.14
N GLY A 42 20.58 10.76 -3.55
CA GLY A 42 19.45 11.00 -2.63
C GLY A 42 19.29 9.88 -1.58
N VAL A 43 19.53 8.62 -1.99
CA VAL A 43 19.45 7.48 -1.05
C VAL A 43 20.65 7.44 -0.09
N LYS A 44 21.86 7.82 -0.54
CA LYS A 44 23.10 7.75 0.25
C LYS A 44 23.31 8.96 1.16
N ASP A 45 22.81 10.12 0.77
CA ASP A 45 22.97 11.36 1.54
C ASP A 45 21.97 11.43 2.70
N THR A 46 22.24 10.63 3.73
CA THR A 46 21.39 10.59 4.93
C THR A 46 21.43 11.89 5.74
N THR A 47 22.48 12.66 5.65
CA THR A 47 22.63 13.94 6.36
C THR A 47 21.79 15.01 5.68
N GLY A 48 21.97 15.22 4.38
CA GLY A 48 21.16 16.15 3.60
C GLY A 48 19.67 15.83 3.64
N LEU A 49 19.32 14.53 3.63
CA LEU A 49 17.94 14.09 3.77
C LEU A 49 17.33 14.49 5.14
N LYS A 50 18.09 14.35 6.23
CA LYS A 50 17.64 14.76 7.56
C LYS A 50 17.48 16.28 7.66
N GLU A 51 18.44 17.03 7.18
CA GLU A 51 18.40 18.50 7.18
C GLU A 51 17.21 19.01 6.37
N TYR A 52 17.00 18.47 5.17
CA TYR A 52 15.86 18.82 4.34
C TYR A 52 14.53 18.49 5.03
N TYR A 53 14.42 17.28 5.61
CA TYR A 53 13.22 16.89 6.33
C TYR A 53 12.93 17.82 7.51
N GLU A 54 13.90 18.18 8.33
CA GLU A 54 13.68 19.08 9.47
C GLU A 54 13.16 20.46 9.06
N LEU A 55 13.60 20.97 7.90
CA LEU A 55 13.13 22.23 7.36
C LEU A 55 11.71 22.16 6.78
N HIS A 56 11.33 20.98 6.22
CA HIS A 56 10.09 20.81 5.46
C HIS A 56 9.11 19.82 6.10
N LYS A 57 9.35 19.36 7.32
CA LYS A 57 8.54 18.29 7.96
C LYS A 57 7.05 18.58 8.03
N ASN A 58 6.66 19.85 8.11
CA ASN A 58 5.26 20.26 8.13
C ASN A 58 4.54 20.10 6.78
N GLU A 59 5.28 19.85 5.69
CA GLU A 59 4.73 19.52 4.38
C GLU A 59 4.37 18.02 4.27
N TYR A 60 4.97 17.20 5.13
CA TYR A 60 4.78 15.74 5.17
C TYR A 60 3.86 15.35 6.32
N MET A 61 2.57 15.58 6.12
CA MET A 61 1.56 15.30 7.14
C MET A 61 0.79 14.01 6.82
N TRP A 62 0.47 13.26 7.85
CA TRP A 62 -0.60 12.27 7.75
C TRP A 62 -1.94 13.00 7.86
N ALA A 63 -2.91 12.62 7.04
CA ALA A 63 -4.30 12.97 7.26
C ALA A 63 -4.83 12.28 8.54
N ASP A 64 -6.05 12.63 8.97
CA ASP A 64 -6.73 11.89 10.04
C ASP A 64 -6.89 10.43 9.68
N ARG A 65 -6.45 9.55 10.58
CA ARG A 65 -6.45 8.08 10.39
C ARG A 65 -7.15 7.41 11.55
N VAL A 66 -7.54 6.18 11.31
CA VAL A 66 -8.04 5.30 12.35
C VAL A 66 -7.24 4.01 12.35
N ASP A 67 -6.96 3.48 13.53
CA ASP A 67 -6.51 2.11 13.69
C ASP A 67 -7.76 1.24 13.75
N ALA A 68 -7.95 0.38 12.74
CA ALA A 68 -9.20 -0.33 12.57
C ALA A 68 -9.01 -1.77 12.09
N LYS A 69 -9.98 -2.58 12.44
CA LYS A 69 -10.17 -3.95 11.96
C LYS A 69 -11.44 -4.01 11.13
N ILE A 70 -11.30 -4.43 9.90
CA ILE A 70 -12.38 -4.48 8.92
C ILE A 70 -12.58 -5.93 8.50
N PHE A 71 -13.80 -6.41 8.63
CA PHE A 71 -14.24 -7.72 8.14
C PHE A 71 -15.22 -7.52 7.01
N THR A 72 -15.01 -8.21 5.89
CA THR A 72 -15.85 -8.07 4.69
C THR A 72 -16.18 -9.43 4.12
N SER A 73 -17.42 -9.65 3.72
CA SER A 73 -17.90 -10.85 3.06
C SER A 73 -18.97 -10.49 2.02
N SER A 74 -19.07 -11.27 0.96
CA SER A 74 -20.20 -11.22 0.02
C SER A 74 -21.46 -11.92 0.57
N ASP A 75 -21.32 -12.71 1.64
CA ASP A 75 -22.43 -13.43 2.26
C ASP A 75 -22.79 -12.83 3.63
N LYS A 76 -24.05 -12.38 3.73
CA LYS A 76 -24.61 -11.79 4.95
C LYS A 76 -24.60 -12.75 6.15
N LYS A 77 -24.77 -14.05 5.91
CA LYS A 77 -24.77 -15.03 7.02
C LYS A 77 -23.38 -15.19 7.59
N THR A 78 -22.37 -15.23 6.74
CA THR A 78 -20.95 -15.32 7.13
C THR A 78 -20.53 -14.10 7.95
N ILE A 79 -20.85 -12.89 7.49
CA ILE A 79 -20.50 -11.68 8.23
C ILE A 79 -21.20 -11.60 9.59
N ASN A 80 -22.48 -11.97 9.67
CA ASN A 80 -23.21 -12.01 10.93
C ASN A 80 -22.66 -13.06 11.91
N THR A 81 -22.15 -14.18 11.40
CA THR A 81 -21.51 -15.22 12.21
C THR A 81 -20.18 -14.69 12.76
N ALA A 82 -19.34 -14.09 11.90
CA ALA A 82 -18.11 -13.46 12.32
C ALA A 82 -18.34 -12.37 13.38
N TYR A 83 -19.30 -11.49 13.16
CA TYR A 83 -19.70 -10.44 14.09
C TYR A 83 -20.07 -10.98 15.47
N LYS A 84 -20.89 -12.03 15.52
CA LYS A 84 -21.29 -12.69 16.79
C LYS A 84 -20.08 -13.31 17.51
N LEU A 85 -19.17 -13.93 16.76
CA LEU A 85 -17.96 -14.54 17.35
C LEU A 85 -17.02 -13.47 17.91
N VAL A 86 -16.79 -12.39 17.17
CA VAL A 86 -16.00 -11.24 17.64
C VAL A 86 -16.63 -10.61 18.88
N LYS A 87 -17.94 -10.37 18.87
CA LYS A 87 -18.64 -9.77 20.01
C LYS A 87 -18.57 -10.62 21.29
N LYS A 88 -18.47 -11.94 21.14
CA LYS A 88 -18.27 -12.86 22.29
C LYS A 88 -16.85 -12.78 22.89
N GLY A 89 -15.87 -12.31 22.13
CA GLY A 89 -14.51 -12.07 22.59
C GLY A 89 -13.70 -13.30 23.02
N LYS A 90 -14.19 -14.52 22.70
CA LYS A 90 -13.57 -15.78 23.17
C LYS A 90 -12.48 -16.33 22.24
N ILE A 91 -12.41 -15.83 21.02
CA ILE A 91 -11.58 -16.37 19.93
C ILE A 91 -10.90 -15.18 19.25
N GLY A 92 -9.59 -15.33 18.94
CA GLY A 92 -8.84 -14.31 18.20
C GLY A 92 -9.35 -14.12 16.77
N HIS A 93 -9.18 -12.91 16.23
CA HIS A 93 -9.69 -12.53 14.90
C HIS A 93 -9.19 -13.47 13.78
N ASP A 94 -7.89 -13.79 13.79
CA ASP A 94 -7.29 -14.72 12.81
C ASP A 94 -7.90 -16.13 12.88
N SER A 95 -8.20 -16.60 14.08
CA SER A 95 -8.84 -17.90 14.27
C SER A 95 -10.27 -17.92 13.76
N ILE A 96 -11.00 -16.80 13.87
CA ILE A 96 -12.35 -16.63 13.30
C ILE A 96 -12.27 -16.67 11.76
N VAL A 97 -11.33 -15.94 11.19
CA VAL A 97 -11.10 -15.92 9.73
C VAL A 97 -10.75 -17.32 9.22
N ASN A 98 -9.80 -17.99 9.87
CA ASN A 98 -9.42 -19.35 9.51
C ASN A 98 -10.59 -20.35 9.63
N TYR A 99 -11.42 -20.21 10.65
CA TYR A 99 -12.61 -21.04 10.83
C TYR A 99 -13.63 -20.85 9.69
N LEU A 100 -13.92 -19.62 9.34
CA LEU A 100 -14.92 -19.28 8.31
C LEU A 100 -14.42 -19.52 6.88
N ASN A 101 -13.11 -19.52 6.68
CA ASN A 101 -12.45 -19.76 5.39
C ASN A 101 -12.06 -21.22 5.16
N LYS A 102 -12.49 -22.17 6.01
CA LYS A 102 -12.14 -23.60 5.84
C LYS A 102 -12.53 -24.17 4.49
N GLU A 103 -13.69 -23.80 3.98
CA GLU A 103 -14.24 -24.32 2.71
C GLU A 103 -13.87 -23.44 1.50
N SER A 104 -13.61 -22.16 1.71
CA SER A 104 -13.19 -21.20 0.69
C SER A 104 -12.43 -20.03 1.32
N GLN A 105 -11.26 -19.72 0.81
CA GLN A 105 -10.42 -18.60 1.28
C GLN A 105 -11.05 -17.22 1.07
N LEU A 106 -12.13 -17.14 0.30
CA LEU A 106 -12.81 -15.89 -0.06
C LEU A 106 -14.12 -15.66 0.71
N ASN A 107 -14.49 -16.55 1.66
CA ASN A 107 -15.73 -16.38 2.42
C ASN A 107 -15.71 -15.11 3.27
N ILE A 108 -14.59 -14.78 3.89
CA ILE A 108 -14.40 -13.55 4.65
C ILE A 108 -12.99 -12.99 4.46
N LYS A 109 -12.92 -11.70 4.23
CA LYS A 109 -11.68 -10.92 4.19
C LYS A 109 -11.51 -10.19 5.52
N PHE A 110 -10.30 -10.18 6.05
CA PHE A 110 -9.91 -9.44 7.25
C PHE A 110 -8.78 -8.47 6.91
N GLU A 111 -8.95 -7.21 7.26
CA GLU A 111 -7.94 -6.16 7.15
C GLU A 111 -7.73 -5.56 8.54
N ASN A 112 -6.47 -5.45 8.94
CA ASN A 112 -6.08 -4.83 10.19
C ASN A 112 -4.98 -3.83 9.93
N GLY A 113 -5.14 -2.59 10.40
CA GLY A 113 -4.14 -1.56 10.22
C GLY A 113 -4.70 -0.14 10.34
N ARG A 114 -3.84 0.81 9.96
CA ARG A 114 -4.17 2.23 9.95
C ARG A 114 -4.68 2.66 8.60
N PHE A 115 -5.85 3.23 8.57
CA PHE A 115 -6.52 3.68 7.36
C PHE A 115 -6.81 5.18 7.44
N VAL A 116 -6.67 5.86 6.34
CA VAL A 116 -7.17 7.24 6.21
C VAL A 116 -8.69 7.19 6.21
N GLU A 117 -9.32 7.97 7.07
CA GLU A 117 -10.78 7.95 7.27
C GLU A 117 -11.53 8.21 5.96
N SER A 118 -11.00 9.08 5.11
CA SER A 118 -11.62 9.44 3.83
C SER A 118 -11.46 8.40 2.71
N GLU A 119 -10.54 7.44 2.84
CA GLU A 119 -10.22 6.47 1.78
C GLU A 119 -11.01 5.16 1.87
N LYS A 120 -11.62 4.87 3.01
CA LYS A 120 -12.39 3.64 3.24
C LYS A 120 -13.85 3.99 3.53
N GLU A 121 -14.75 3.71 2.59
CA GLU A 121 -16.18 3.99 2.74
C GLU A 121 -16.77 3.31 3.98
N VAL A 122 -16.37 2.07 4.26
CA VAL A 122 -16.80 1.36 5.48
C VAL A 122 -16.42 2.07 6.77
N ILE A 123 -15.42 2.94 6.76
CA ILE A 123 -15.00 3.76 7.91
C ILE A 123 -15.83 5.05 7.97
N LYS A 124 -16.15 5.64 6.83
CA LYS A 124 -17.03 6.82 6.76
C LYS A 124 -18.40 6.57 7.36
N ASP A 125 -18.92 5.36 7.15
CA ASP A 125 -20.25 4.94 7.66
C ASP A 125 -20.22 4.51 9.13
N PHE A 126 -19.05 4.57 9.78
CA PHE A 126 -18.91 4.22 11.19
C PHE A 126 -19.58 5.27 12.08
N SER A 127 -20.46 4.83 12.96
CA SER A 127 -21.10 5.71 13.96
C SER A 127 -20.22 5.88 15.19
N TRP A 128 -19.66 7.05 15.36
CA TRP A 128 -18.83 7.40 16.52
C TRP A 128 -19.56 7.34 17.87
N ALA A 129 -20.90 7.40 17.85
CA ALA A 129 -21.73 7.24 19.05
C ALA A 129 -21.61 5.82 19.67
N MET A 130 -21.23 4.81 18.90
CA MET A 130 -21.03 3.45 19.39
C MET A 130 -19.79 3.28 20.27
N GLY A 131 -18.84 4.19 20.17
CA GLY A 131 -17.57 4.19 20.89
C GLY A 131 -16.53 3.24 20.28
N LEU A 132 -15.28 3.42 20.71
CA LEU A 132 -14.12 2.62 20.28
C LEU A 132 -14.21 1.17 20.79
N ASN A 133 -13.46 0.28 20.15
CA ASN A 133 -13.31 -1.14 20.50
C ASN A 133 -14.62 -1.96 20.46
N LYS A 134 -15.62 -1.45 19.76
CA LYS A 134 -16.89 -2.17 19.58
C LYS A 134 -17.13 -2.48 18.11
N PRO A 135 -17.47 -3.74 17.75
CA PRO A 135 -17.79 -4.08 16.39
C PRO A 135 -19.11 -3.43 15.97
N GLN A 136 -19.11 -2.72 14.86
CA GLN A 136 -20.27 -2.11 14.26
C GLN A 136 -20.50 -2.70 12.86
N LEU A 137 -21.69 -3.22 12.63
CA LEU A 137 -22.15 -3.62 11.30
C LEU A 137 -22.35 -2.38 10.45
N ILE A 138 -21.87 -2.45 9.22
CA ILE A 138 -22.06 -1.46 8.17
C ILE A 138 -23.08 -2.03 7.18
N ASP A 139 -23.97 -1.19 6.69
CA ASP A 139 -24.96 -1.58 5.69
C ASP A 139 -24.26 -2.09 4.41
N GLU A 140 -25.01 -2.81 3.59
CA GLU A 140 -24.51 -3.38 2.36
C GLU A 140 -23.93 -2.28 1.46
N LEU A 141 -22.68 -2.46 1.07
CA LEU A 141 -21.95 -1.56 0.20
C LEU A 141 -21.39 -2.35 -0.98
N GLU A 142 -21.79 -1.99 -2.21
CA GLU A 142 -21.36 -2.65 -3.44
C GLU A 142 -21.48 -4.19 -3.42
N GLY A 143 -22.57 -4.72 -2.87
CA GLY A 143 -22.82 -6.16 -2.76
C GLY A 143 -21.96 -6.86 -1.70
N LYS A 144 -21.33 -6.11 -0.80
CA LYS A 144 -20.55 -6.63 0.31
C LYS A 144 -21.13 -6.21 1.64
N TYR A 145 -21.04 -7.10 2.59
CA TYR A 145 -21.41 -6.87 3.98
C TYR A 145 -20.14 -6.74 4.81
N SER A 146 -20.11 -5.76 5.68
CA SER A 146 -18.92 -5.48 6.49
C SER A 146 -19.27 -5.19 7.94
N PHE A 147 -18.31 -5.38 8.82
CA PHE A 147 -18.31 -4.72 10.11
C PHE A 147 -16.91 -4.21 10.44
N VAL A 148 -16.86 -3.14 11.20
CA VAL A 148 -15.65 -2.41 11.54
C VAL A 148 -15.52 -2.34 13.06
N ILE A 149 -14.30 -2.44 13.54
CA ILE A 149 -13.90 -2.14 14.92
C ILE A 149 -12.84 -1.07 14.81
N ILE A 150 -13.12 0.12 15.32
CA ILE A 150 -12.12 1.18 15.43
C ILE A 150 -11.53 1.11 16.83
N GLU A 151 -10.21 0.92 16.90
CA GLU A 151 -9.47 0.81 18.15
C GLU A 151 -8.99 2.18 18.62
N GLU A 152 -8.53 3.02 17.69
CA GLU A 152 -7.98 4.33 17.99
C GLU A 152 -8.27 5.31 16.85
N LYS A 153 -8.49 6.58 17.19
CA LYS A 153 -8.49 7.69 16.24
C LYS A 153 -7.15 8.41 16.33
N LEU A 154 -6.44 8.48 15.24
CA LEU A 154 -5.15 9.11 15.09
C LEU A 154 -5.32 10.44 14.37
N PRO A 155 -5.18 11.57 15.07
CA PRO A 155 -5.29 12.87 14.43
C PRO A 155 -4.17 13.08 13.43
N ASN A 156 -4.33 14.07 12.58
CA ASN A 156 -3.32 14.56 11.68
C ASN A 156 -2.00 14.82 12.46
N GLN A 157 -0.91 14.29 11.95
CA GLN A 157 0.41 14.42 12.55
C GLN A 157 1.51 14.40 11.48
N VAL A 158 2.67 14.95 11.82
CA VAL A 158 3.84 14.94 10.95
C VAL A 158 4.31 13.48 10.74
N LYS A 159 4.58 13.10 9.49
CA LYS A 159 5.20 11.80 9.17
C LYS A 159 6.62 11.77 9.71
N GLU A 160 7.03 10.67 10.30
CA GLU A 160 8.44 10.47 10.65
C GLU A 160 9.32 10.46 9.40
N LEU A 161 10.60 10.78 9.55
CA LEU A 161 11.56 10.78 8.43
C LEU A 161 11.54 9.46 7.64
N LYS A 162 11.44 8.32 8.34
CA LYS A 162 11.37 7.00 7.68
C LYS A 162 10.14 6.82 6.79
N GLU A 163 9.03 7.49 7.16
CA GLU A 163 7.76 7.46 6.43
C GLU A 163 7.73 8.48 5.29
N ALA A 164 8.41 9.61 5.48
CA ALA A 164 8.53 10.69 4.49
C ALA A 164 9.62 10.44 3.45
N LYS A 165 10.60 9.58 3.74
CA LYS A 165 11.80 9.35 2.91
C LYS A 165 11.51 9.05 1.44
N GLY A 166 10.41 8.37 1.15
CA GLY A 166 10.00 8.07 -0.22
C GLY A 166 9.30 9.22 -0.95
N LEU A 167 9.01 10.32 -0.23
CA LEU A 167 8.34 11.51 -0.76
C LEU A 167 9.31 12.67 -0.95
N ILE A 168 10.47 12.63 -0.30
CA ILE A 168 11.58 13.56 -0.40
C ILE A 168 12.49 13.16 -1.57
#